data_74d4971da32f1195d9a7e7bef1b707c1
#
_entry.id   74d4971da32f1195d9a7e7bef1b707c1
#
_cell.length_a   1.000
_cell.length_b   1.000
_cell.length_c   1.000
_cell.angle_alpha   90.00
_cell.angle_beta   90.00
_cell.angle_gamma   90.00
#
_symmetry.space_group_name_H-M   'P 1'
#
loop_
_entity.id
_entity.type
_entity.pdbx_description
1 polymer ?
#
loop_
_entity_poly.entity_id
_entity_poly.type
_entity_poly.pdbx_seq_one_letter_code
_entity_poly.pdbx_strand_id
1 'polypeptide(L)'
;ELSAFRGAPPELVQRERELLERADLVFTGGYSLWEAKRTLHDNAFAFPSSVDVAHFAEARRTQADPEDQAEIPHPRLGFYGVIDERFDIELVARVAEQRPDWQFVLVGPVVKIDPTDLPQRDNIHYLGGKTYDELPKYLSGWDVAIMPFAMNESTRFISPTKTPEYLAGG
;
A
#
# COMPACT_ATOMS: atom_id res chain seq x y z
N GLU A 1 -1.21 -11.07 10.33
CA GLU A 1 -1.08 -12.53 10.48
C GLU A 1 -0.61 -13.13 9.16
N LEU A 2 0.54 -13.84 9.17
CA LEU A 2 1.10 -14.47 7.97
C LEU A 2 0.18 -15.52 7.35
N SER A 3 -0.61 -16.19 8.20
CA SER A 3 -1.58 -17.21 7.78
C SER A 3 -2.79 -16.66 7.01
N ALA A 4 -3.03 -15.35 7.08
CA ALA A 4 -4.14 -14.70 6.39
C ALA A 4 -3.86 -14.40 4.90
N PHE A 5 -2.61 -14.56 4.44
CA PHE A 5 -2.26 -14.35 3.05
C PHE A 5 -2.71 -15.54 2.19
N ARG A 6 -3.22 -15.22 1.01
CA ARG A 6 -3.66 -16.24 0.02
C ARG A 6 -2.49 -17.18 -0.31
N GLY A 7 -2.74 -18.50 -0.16
CA GLY A 7 -1.72 -19.53 -0.39
C GLY A 7 -0.74 -19.75 0.76
N ALA A 8 -1.01 -19.17 1.94
CA ALA A 8 -0.20 -19.44 3.12
C ALA A 8 -0.25 -20.95 3.49
N PRO A 9 0.90 -21.61 3.70
CA PRO A 9 0.92 -23.01 4.13
C PRO A 9 0.23 -23.16 5.50
N PRO A 10 -0.54 -24.25 5.73
CA PRO A 10 -1.25 -24.47 7.00
C PRO A 10 -0.29 -24.60 8.19
N GLU A 11 0.94 -25.04 7.97
CA GLU A 11 1.98 -25.16 8.99
C GLU A 11 2.53 -23.81 9.48
N LEU A 12 2.23 -22.72 8.79
CA LEU A 12 2.81 -21.42 9.10
C LEU A 12 2.47 -20.93 10.51
N VAL A 13 1.26 -21.20 10.99
CA VAL A 13 0.83 -20.84 12.36
C VAL A 13 1.67 -21.58 13.41
N GLN A 14 1.93 -22.87 13.19
CA GLN A 14 2.78 -23.64 14.08
C GLN A 14 4.23 -23.15 14.05
N ARG A 15 4.77 -22.89 12.86
CA ARG A 15 6.12 -22.36 12.70
C ARG A 15 6.30 -21.00 13.37
N GLU A 16 5.29 -20.14 13.30
CA GLU A 16 5.33 -18.85 13.99
C GLU A 16 5.41 -19.06 15.52
N ARG A 17 4.65 -19.98 16.09
CA ARG A 17 4.72 -20.30 17.53
C ARG A 17 6.10 -20.83 17.93
N GLU A 18 6.63 -21.79 17.16
CA GLU A 18 7.97 -22.32 17.40
C GLU A 18 9.04 -21.24 17.33
N LEU A 19 8.88 -20.27 16.43
CA LEU A 19 9.78 -19.12 16.32
C LEU A 19 9.69 -18.21 17.54
N LEU A 20 8.48 -17.87 17.97
CA LEU A 20 8.24 -17.04 19.16
C LEU A 20 8.81 -17.69 20.43
N GLU A 21 8.67 -19.01 20.60
CA GLU A 21 9.23 -19.76 21.74
C GLU A 21 10.76 -19.75 21.80
N ARG A 22 11.43 -19.59 20.64
CA ARG A 22 12.89 -19.63 20.54
C ARG A 22 13.55 -18.27 20.49
N ALA A 23 12.75 -17.23 20.23
CA ALA A 23 13.27 -15.88 20.12
C ALA A 23 13.56 -15.29 21.50
N ASP A 24 14.64 -14.56 21.67
CA ASP A 24 14.92 -13.76 22.87
C ASP A 24 14.16 -12.41 22.83
N LEU A 25 13.98 -11.88 21.62
CA LEU A 25 13.31 -10.59 21.35
C LEU A 25 12.41 -10.74 20.12
N VAL A 26 11.23 -10.11 20.15
CA VAL A 26 10.28 -10.06 19.05
C VAL A 26 9.96 -8.62 18.68
N PHE A 27 10.23 -8.25 17.43
CA PHE A 27 9.85 -6.96 16.88
C PHE A 27 8.71 -7.14 15.88
N THR A 28 7.63 -6.38 16.07
CA THR A 28 6.45 -6.43 15.20
C THR A 28 6.35 -5.17 14.36
N GLY A 29 5.98 -5.30 13.07
CA GLY A 29 5.93 -4.21 12.11
C GLY A 29 4.79 -3.21 12.31
N GLY A 30 4.06 -3.25 13.44
CA GLY A 30 2.99 -2.32 13.76
C GLY A 30 2.35 -2.60 15.11
N TYR A 31 1.62 -1.63 15.63
CA TYR A 31 0.99 -1.72 16.96
C TYR A 31 -0.10 -2.78 17.04
N SER A 32 -0.95 -2.93 16.03
CA SER A 32 -1.99 -3.96 16.00
C SER A 32 -1.42 -5.38 16.03
N LEU A 33 -0.30 -5.59 15.32
CA LEU A 33 0.42 -6.85 15.36
C LEU A 33 1.11 -7.06 16.70
N TRP A 34 1.68 -6.00 17.30
CA TRP A 34 2.23 -6.05 18.64
C TRP A 34 1.18 -6.44 19.68
N GLU A 35 0.01 -5.82 19.66
CA GLU A 35 -1.09 -6.18 20.57
C GLU A 35 -1.49 -7.65 20.45
N ALA A 36 -1.48 -8.20 19.24
CA ALA A 36 -1.79 -9.61 19.01
C ALA A 36 -0.68 -10.56 19.51
N LYS A 37 0.59 -10.11 19.54
CA LYS A 37 1.74 -10.98 19.87
C LYS A 37 2.28 -10.80 21.29
N ARG A 38 2.07 -9.65 21.94
CA ARG A 38 2.60 -9.36 23.29
C ARG A 38 2.09 -10.33 24.38
N THR A 39 0.98 -11.03 24.13
CA THR A 39 0.47 -12.05 25.03
C THR A 39 1.13 -13.42 24.82
N LEU A 40 1.89 -13.58 23.73
CA LEU A 40 2.59 -14.82 23.35
C LEU A 40 4.08 -14.76 23.65
N HIS A 41 4.62 -13.57 23.93
CA HIS A 41 6.05 -13.40 24.20
C HIS A 41 6.29 -12.13 25.05
N ASP A 42 6.99 -12.29 26.20
CA ASP A 42 7.19 -11.22 27.19
C ASP A 42 8.04 -10.06 26.65
N ASN A 43 8.99 -10.36 25.75
CA ASN A 43 9.87 -9.38 25.14
C ASN A 43 9.43 -9.00 23.71
N ALA A 44 8.13 -8.75 23.52
CA ALA A 44 7.60 -8.29 22.24
C ALA A 44 7.48 -6.75 22.21
N PHE A 45 7.98 -6.13 21.14
CA PHE A 45 8.04 -4.68 20.97
C PHE A 45 7.43 -4.25 19.64
N ALA A 46 6.66 -3.16 19.65
CA ALA A 46 6.19 -2.53 18.41
C ALA A 46 7.35 -1.79 17.74
N PHE A 47 7.63 -2.14 16.49
CA PHE A 47 8.67 -1.52 15.68
C PHE A 47 8.10 -1.20 14.28
N PRO A 48 7.19 -0.21 14.19
CA PRO A 48 6.54 0.15 12.95
C PRO A 48 7.54 0.64 11.91
N SER A 49 7.20 0.47 10.64
CA SER A 49 8.01 0.96 9.53
C SER A 49 8.21 2.46 9.63
N SER A 50 9.42 2.90 9.33
CA SER A 50 9.79 4.31 9.22
C SER A 50 9.66 4.78 7.76
N VAL A 51 9.84 6.08 7.55
CA VAL A 51 9.82 6.74 6.25
C VAL A 51 11.08 7.61 6.09
N ASP A 52 11.61 7.66 4.89
CA ASP A 52 12.58 8.70 4.51
C ASP A 52 11.83 10.01 4.24
N VAL A 53 11.71 10.80 5.29
CA VAL A 53 10.98 12.08 5.24
C VAL A 53 11.61 13.05 4.24
N ALA A 54 12.94 13.08 4.14
CA ALA A 54 13.62 13.99 3.21
C ALA A 54 13.31 13.64 1.77
N HIS A 55 13.31 12.36 1.44
CA HIS A 55 12.98 11.86 0.11
C HIS A 55 11.54 12.21 -0.29
N PHE A 56 10.54 11.86 0.54
CA PHE A 56 9.14 12.14 0.20
C PHE A 56 8.77 13.62 0.29
N ALA A 57 9.44 14.41 1.14
CA ALA A 57 9.24 15.86 1.19
C ALA A 57 9.59 16.58 -0.12
N GLU A 58 10.33 15.95 -1.02
CA GLU A 58 10.54 16.48 -2.39
C GLU A 58 9.20 16.68 -3.14
N ALA A 59 8.17 15.87 -2.84
CA ALA A 59 6.85 16.02 -3.43
C ALA A 59 6.15 17.33 -3.07
N ARG A 60 6.52 17.97 -1.95
CA ARG A 60 5.96 19.29 -1.54
C ARG A 60 6.40 20.43 -2.44
N ARG A 61 7.41 20.21 -3.27
CA ARG A 61 7.87 21.17 -4.25
C ARG A 61 7.13 20.95 -5.55
N THR A 62 6.72 22.02 -6.22
CA THR A 62 6.19 21.90 -7.56
C THR A 62 7.25 21.28 -8.46
N GLN A 63 6.98 20.08 -8.94
CA GLN A 63 7.83 19.36 -9.88
C GLN A 63 7.12 19.24 -11.22
N ALA A 64 7.88 19.05 -12.29
CA ALA A 64 7.30 18.66 -13.56
C ALA A 64 6.75 17.24 -13.43
N ASP A 65 5.52 17.03 -13.88
CA ASP A 65 4.94 15.69 -13.95
C ASP A 65 5.81 14.74 -14.78
N PRO A 66 5.89 13.46 -14.39
CA PRO A 66 6.40 12.43 -15.27
C PRO A 66 5.61 12.39 -16.60
N GLU A 67 6.30 12.05 -17.70
CA GLU A 67 5.72 12.08 -19.05
C GLU A 67 4.40 11.28 -19.15
N ASP A 68 4.34 10.13 -18.51
CA ASP A 68 3.17 9.23 -18.51
C ASP A 68 2.04 9.66 -17.56
N GLN A 69 2.27 10.70 -16.73
CA GLN A 69 1.25 11.32 -15.88
C GLN A 69 0.80 12.68 -16.38
N ALA A 70 1.65 13.38 -17.15
CA ALA A 70 1.49 14.79 -17.50
C ALA A 70 0.16 15.10 -18.23
N GLU A 71 -0.31 14.18 -19.08
CA GLU A 71 -1.54 14.35 -19.85
C GLU A 71 -2.82 13.92 -19.10
N ILE A 72 -2.69 13.35 -17.89
CA ILE A 72 -3.85 12.94 -17.09
C ILE A 72 -4.47 14.19 -16.45
N PRO A 73 -5.77 14.46 -16.66
CA PRO A 73 -6.43 15.63 -16.08
C PRO A 73 -6.49 15.58 -14.54
N HIS A 74 -6.78 16.70 -13.92
CA HIS A 74 -7.14 16.81 -12.50
C HIS A 74 -8.67 16.79 -12.29
N PRO A 75 -9.19 16.35 -11.11
CA PRO A 75 -8.41 15.92 -9.95
C PRO A 75 -7.87 14.48 -10.09
N ARG A 76 -6.64 14.27 -9.64
CA ARG A 76 -5.97 12.97 -9.64
C ARG A 76 -5.98 12.34 -8.25
N LEU A 77 -6.51 11.14 -8.16
CA LEU A 77 -6.48 10.30 -6.97
C LEU A 77 -5.40 9.23 -7.17
N GLY A 78 -4.26 9.41 -6.53
CA GLY A 78 -3.08 8.58 -6.79
C GLY A 78 -2.84 7.49 -5.76
N PHE A 79 -2.36 6.35 -6.21
CA PHE A 79 -1.85 5.25 -5.41
C PHE A 79 -0.54 4.76 -6.01
N TYR A 80 0.46 4.48 -5.17
CA TYR A 80 1.60 3.68 -5.58
C TYR A 80 1.79 2.45 -4.68
N GLY A 81 2.16 1.35 -5.28
CA GLY A 81 2.44 0.07 -4.61
C GLY A 81 2.00 -1.12 -5.42
N VAL A 82 2.22 -2.30 -4.86
CA VAL A 82 1.76 -3.54 -5.48
C VAL A 82 0.23 -3.59 -5.52
N ILE A 83 -0.32 -3.85 -6.69
CA ILE A 83 -1.75 -4.09 -6.91
C ILE A 83 -1.95 -5.61 -6.87
N ASP A 84 -2.48 -6.11 -5.74
CA ASP A 84 -2.69 -7.53 -5.47
C ASP A 84 -4.04 -7.77 -4.77
N GLU A 85 -4.22 -8.96 -4.18
CA GLU A 85 -5.45 -9.36 -3.47
C GLU A 85 -5.86 -8.44 -2.31
N ARG A 86 -5.01 -7.52 -1.89
CA ARG A 86 -5.30 -6.51 -0.85
C ARG A 86 -5.97 -5.27 -1.39
N PHE A 87 -5.87 -5.05 -2.70
CA PHE A 87 -6.45 -3.88 -3.37
C PHE A 87 -7.96 -4.09 -3.58
N ASP A 88 -8.78 -3.14 -3.17
CA ASP A 88 -10.23 -3.18 -3.36
C ASP A 88 -10.59 -2.71 -4.78
N ILE A 89 -10.49 -3.65 -5.72
CA ILE A 89 -10.76 -3.45 -7.14
C ILE A 89 -12.21 -2.97 -7.37
N GLU A 90 -13.16 -3.55 -6.63
CA GLU A 90 -14.58 -3.21 -6.79
C GLU A 90 -14.88 -1.79 -6.29
N LEU A 91 -14.25 -1.37 -5.20
CA LEU A 91 -14.37 0.00 -4.69
C LEU A 91 -13.88 1.00 -5.73
N VAL A 92 -12.69 0.79 -6.27
CA VAL A 92 -12.11 1.68 -7.29
C VAL A 92 -12.99 1.72 -8.53
N ALA A 93 -13.47 0.56 -9.02
CA ALA A 93 -14.36 0.48 -10.18
C ALA A 93 -15.66 1.28 -9.97
N ARG A 94 -16.30 1.12 -8.80
CA ARG A 94 -17.56 1.81 -8.48
C ARG A 94 -17.38 3.30 -8.32
N VAL A 95 -16.31 3.74 -7.65
CA VAL A 95 -16.06 5.18 -7.49
C VAL A 95 -15.70 5.82 -8.83
N ALA A 96 -14.90 5.16 -9.65
CA ALA A 96 -14.57 5.64 -11.00
C ALA A 96 -15.81 5.76 -11.90
N GLU A 97 -16.78 4.86 -11.75
CA GLU A 97 -18.06 4.95 -12.46
C GLU A 97 -18.94 6.12 -11.99
N GLN A 98 -19.01 6.33 -10.67
CA GLN A 98 -19.82 7.40 -10.09
C GLN A 98 -19.21 8.79 -10.27
N ARG A 99 -17.89 8.86 -10.44
CA ARG A 99 -17.11 10.08 -10.58
C ARG A 99 -16.23 10.02 -11.82
N PRO A 100 -16.82 10.11 -13.01
CA PRO A 100 -16.09 10.10 -14.27
C PRO A 100 -15.17 11.32 -14.43
N ASP A 101 -15.39 12.36 -13.64
CA ASP A 101 -14.55 13.55 -13.54
C ASP A 101 -13.27 13.35 -12.71
N TRP A 102 -13.15 12.28 -11.91
CA TRP A 102 -11.98 11.96 -11.13
C TRP A 102 -11.05 11.00 -11.89
N GLN A 103 -9.75 11.23 -11.80
CA GLN A 103 -8.75 10.40 -12.45
C GLN A 103 -8.02 9.53 -11.41
N PHE A 104 -8.06 8.23 -11.58
CA PHE A 104 -7.35 7.28 -10.71
C PHE A 104 -6.00 6.97 -11.32
N VAL A 105 -4.91 7.38 -10.66
CA VAL A 105 -3.53 7.17 -11.11
C VAL A 105 -2.91 6.06 -10.26
N LEU A 106 -2.76 4.88 -10.86
CA LEU A 106 -2.33 3.67 -10.16
C LEU A 106 -0.92 3.26 -10.62
N VAL A 107 0.04 3.46 -9.72
CA VAL A 107 1.47 3.22 -9.97
C VAL A 107 1.92 1.95 -9.24
N GLY A 108 2.40 0.96 -9.98
CA GLY A 108 2.96 -0.26 -9.42
C GLY A 108 2.67 -1.51 -10.24
N PRO A 109 3.35 -2.61 -9.91
CA PRO A 109 3.13 -3.88 -10.59
C PRO A 109 1.84 -4.56 -10.13
N VAL A 110 1.18 -5.25 -11.05
CA VAL A 110 0.06 -6.15 -10.76
C VAL A 110 0.63 -7.54 -10.46
N VAL A 111 0.33 -8.10 -9.28
CA VAL A 111 0.90 -9.36 -8.80
C VAL A 111 -0.18 -10.20 -8.12
N LYS A 112 -0.15 -11.51 -8.30
CA LYS A 112 -1.05 -12.50 -7.67
C LYS A 112 -2.53 -12.40 -8.01
N ILE A 113 -2.94 -11.49 -8.84
CA ILE A 113 -4.28 -11.36 -9.42
C ILE A 113 -4.17 -11.38 -10.93
N ASP A 114 -5.25 -11.74 -11.61
CA ASP A 114 -5.29 -11.69 -13.07
C ASP A 114 -5.42 -10.22 -13.49
N PRO A 115 -4.53 -9.69 -14.36
CA PRO A 115 -4.67 -8.34 -14.89
C PRO A 115 -6.01 -8.08 -15.59
N THR A 116 -6.69 -9.13 -16.08
CA THR A 116 -8.01 -9.01 -16.71
C THR A 116 -9.16 -8.73 -15.72
N ASP A 117 -8.92 -8.96 -14.41
CA ASP A 117 -9.85 -8.59 -13.34
C ASP A 117 -9.85 -7.09 -13.04
N LEU A 118 -8.84 -6.37 -13.52
CA LEU A 118 -8.72 -4.93 -13.29
C LEU A 118 -9.74 -4.14 -14.13
N PRO A 119 -10.46 -3.17 -13.53
CA PRO A 119 -11.43 -2.36 -14.26
C PRO A 119 -10.74 -1.52 -15.32
N GLN A 120 -11.22 -1.64 -16.56
CA GLN A 120 -10.75 -0.84 -17.70
C GLN A 120 -11.77 0.29 -17.93
N ARG A 121 -11.38 1.52 -17.55
CA ARG A 121 -12.18 2.74 -17.71
C ARG A 121 -11.28 3.89 -18.15
N ASP A 122 -11.81 4.86 -18.87
CA ASP A 122 -11.06 6.00 -19.40
C ASP A 122 -10.43 6.86 -18.28
N ASN A 123 -10.98 6.80 -17.07
CA ASN A 123 -10.49 7.54 -15.91
C ASN A 123 -9.71 6.68 -14.90
N ILE A 124 -9.25 5.50 -15.29
CA ILE A 124 -8.36 4.66 -14.49
C ILE A 124 -7.08 4.40 -15.28
N HIS A 125 -5.96 4.90 -14.77
CA HIS A 125 -4.65 4.89 -15.44
C HIS A 125 -3.68 3.99 -14.68
N TYR A 126 -3.26 2.89 -15.32
CA TYR A 126 -2.26 1.95 -14.78
C TYR A 126 -0.89 2.28 -15.36
N LEU A 127 -0.03 2.93 -14.59
CA LEU A 127 1.27 3.43 -15.06
C LEU A 127 2.43 2.42 -14.88
N GLY A 128 2.12 1.22 -14.35
CA GLY A 128 3.13 0.19 -14.11
C GLY A 128 4.10 0.53 -12.97
N GLY A 129 5.13 -0.31 -12.81
CA GLY A 129 6.13 -0.14 -11.76
C GLY A 129 7.05 1.04 -12.02
N LYS A 130 7.39 1.77 -10.95
CA LYS A 130 8.35 2.88 -10.96
C LYS A 130 9.43 2.64 -9.90
N THR A 131 10.57 3.28 -10.07
CA THR A 131 11.64 3.24 -9.09
C THR A 131 11.28 4.07 -7.85
N TYR A 132 11.90 3.76 -6.71
CA TYR A 132 11.69 4.50 -5.47
C TYR A 132 11.98 6.00 -5.65
N ASP A 133 13.04 6.33 -6.39
CA ASP A 133 13.47 7.71 -6.63
C ASP A 133 12.48 8.53 -7.48
N GLU A 134 11.62 7.87 -8.24
CA GLU A 134 10.59 8.54 -9.04
C GLU A 134 9.32 8.85 -8.24
N LEU A 135 9.04 8.12 -7.15
CA LEU A 135 7.76 8.21 -6.43
C LEU A 135 7.38 9.63 -5.96
N PRO A 136 8.31 10.46 -5.46
CA PRO A 136 7.96 11.83 -5.08
C PRO A 136 7.44 12.70 -6.24
N LYS A 137 7.89 12.44 -7.47
CA LYS A 137 7.43 13.19 -8.66
C LYS A 137 5.98 12.83 -9.02
N TYR A 138 5.61 11.56 -8.91
CA TYR A 138 4.23 11.13 -9.09
C TYR A 138 3.33 11.72 -8.01
N LEU A 139 3.75 11.59 -6.75
CA LEU A 139 3.02 12.08 -5.58
C LEU A 139 2.75 13.60 -5.65
N SER A 140 3.72 14.39 -6.14
CA SER A 140 3.58 15.84 -6.26
C SER A 140 2.50 16.28 -7.24
N GLY A 141 2.13 15.43 -8.19
CA GLY A 141 1.09 15.68 -9.19
C GLY A 141 -0.30 15.17 -8.80
N TRP A 142 -0.50 14.63 -7.59
CA TRP A 142 -1.80 14.14 -7.13
C TRP A 142 -2.52 15.16 -6.26
N ASP A 143 -3.85 15.26 -6.43
CA ASP A 143 -4.68 16.08 -5.55
C ASP A 143 -5.01 15.34 -4.25
N VAL A 144 -5.11 14.00 -4.33
CA VAL A 144 -5.37 13.13 -3.17
C VAL A 144 -4.57 11.84 -3.32
N ALA A 145 -3.77 11.51 -2.32
CA ALA A 145 -3.18 10.18 -2.22
C ALA A 145 -4.17 9.21 -1.56
N ILE A 146 -4.45 8.10 -2.22
CA ILE A 146 -5.43 7.11 -1.77
C ILE A 146 -4.76 5.78 -1.40
N MET A 147 -5.43 5.00 -0.55
CA MET A 147 -5.00 3.66 -0.19
C MET A 147 -6.22 2.72 -0.17
N PRO A 148 -6.69 2.28 -1.35
CA PRO A 148 -7.91 1.52 -1.50
C PRO A 148 -7.67 0.03 -1.20
N PHE A 149 -7.40 -0.28 0.08
CA PHE A 149 -7.25 -1.65 0.53
C PHE A 149 -8.58 -2.23 0.99
N ALA A 150 -8.84 -3.47 0.60
CA ALA A 150 -9.99 -4.23 1.06
C ALA A 150 -9.94 -4.43 2.58
N MET A 151 -11.09 -4.32 3.24
CA MET A 151 -11.21 -4.55 4.68
C MET A 151 -11.45 -6.04 4.96
N ASN A 152 -10.37 -6.81 5.06
CA ASN A 152 -10.41 -8.26 5.27
C ASN A 152 -9.30 -8.72 6.23
N GLU A 153 -9.22 -10.03 6.51
CA GLU A 153 -8.22 -10.58 7.43
C GLU A 153 -6.77 -10.32 6.98
N SER A 154 -6.51 -10.29 5.68
CA SER A 154 -5.15 -10.04 5.17
C SER A 154 -4.68 -8.61 5.37
N THR A 155 -5.62 -7.66 5.50
CA THR A 155 -5.34 -6.24 5.69
C THR A 155 -5.46 -5.79 7.15
N ARG A 156 -6.07 -6.59 8.01
CA ARG A 156 -6.37 -6.25 9.42
C ARG A 156 -5.16 -5.79 10.23
N PHE A 157 -4.00 -6.39 10.00
CA PHE A 157 -2.76 -6.11 10.74
C PHE A 157 -1.73 -5.33 9.91
N ILE A 158 -2.13 -4.82 8.76
CA ILE A 158 -1.23 -4.03 7.93
C ILE A 158 -0.94 -2.69 8.63
N SER A 159 0.36 -2.38 8.75
CA SER A 159 0.87 -1.05 9.04
C SER A 159 1.46 -0.49 7.74
N PRO A 160 0.66 0.22 6.93
CA PRO A 160 1.11 0.59 5.59
C PRO A 160 2.19 1.65 5.64
N THR A 161 3.32 1.37 4.99
CA THR A 161 4.43 2.33 4.84
C THR A 161 4.01 3.58 4.08
N LYS A 162 3.02 3.45 3.20
CA LYS A 162 2.50 4.54 2.37
C LYS A 162 1.88 5.69 3.16
N THR A 163 1.25 5.41 4.29
CA THR A 163 0.65 6.47 5.12
C THR A 163 1.69 7.52 5.55
N PRO A 164 2.80 7.16 6.21
CA PRO A 164 3.83 8.14 6.54
C PRO A 164 4.54 8.71 5.30
N GLU A 165 4.65 7.97 4.20
CA GLU A 165 5.21 8.47 2.94
C GLU A 165 4.33 9.58 2.36
N TYR A 166 3.01 9.38 2.27
CA TYR A 166 2.06 10.38 1.79
C TYR A 166 2.04 11.61 2.69
N LEU A 167 2.00 11.43 4.02
CA LEU A 167 2.06 12.54 4.97
C LEU A 167 3.38 13.32 4.91
N ALA A 168 4.49 12.65 4.58
CA ALA A 168 5.76 13.33 4.36
C ALA A 168 5.76 14.13 3.04
N GLY A 169 5.00 13.67 2.05
CA GLY A 169 4.83 14.35 0.76
C GLY A 169 3.92 15.56 0.78
N GLY A 170 3.02 15.70 1.75
CA GLY A 170 2.15 16.88 1.93
C GLY A 170 0.69 16.56 2.01
#